data_b019c442a3d0afe5a96aa33dc6ef16cf
#
_entry.id   b019c442a3d0afe5a96aa33dc6ef16cf
#
_cell.length_a   1.000
_cell.length_b   1.000
_cell.length_c   1.000
_cell.angle_alpha   90.00
_cell.angle_beta   90.00
_cell.angle_gamma   90.00
#
_symmetry.space_group_name_H-M   'P 1'
#
loop_
_entity.id
_entity.type
_entity.pdbx_description
1 polymer ?
#
loop_
_entity_poly.entity_id
_entity_poly.type
_entity_poly.pdbx_seq_one_letter_code
_entity_poly.pdbx_strand_id
1 'polypeptide(L)'
;MAFLFKKIIRLIKTYFIIVGFLTTLFLSLGIFLLLSSEHYFDSKSFITVPHLKGDKLIHLRWSGTLHDSQTESSPFDIVLSNGLDLEGDFYIPHMETYLKELGDDHEVKGLVIELGHLEGGLAVLSELRDVLKNFKKRTQKPIYFWFTHGDTKSYYLASVGDEILMAPGHKLLLLGPMVNSIYFGDALKRLGVNIEVLKTGTYKSAFEPFVSNEPSEASIFMYDEFIKSVKENLIQDLSQSLPQLTRDALEKAFKTSIIESEEAVKAHLITQVSYFHEAKSKYETFHKAKLQRYSDYVLTKSRKQKESPSYLEEDEKGIALIEAIGTITDSFDDSMDQSLNPHSIIKEIHWAKEDKNVKAVVMRVNSPGGSATASDLIWEELRLLALEKPLVVSMGDVAASGGYYISAPAHKIFANANTITGSIGVISMIANFKNFKEKYGISFFLHSDSDRKDLFDMGKEASEADKEFLKMQSDKTYHDFISK
;
A
#
# COMPACT_ATOMS: atom_id res chain seq x y z
N MET A 1 -30.25 13.63 -59.37
CA MET A 1 -29.78 14.34 -58.19
C MET A 1 -30.86 14.55 -57.10
N ALA A 2 -32.02 15.10 -57.42
CA ALA A 2 -33.10 15.38 -56.45
C ALA A 2 -33.65 14.15 -55.70
N PHE A 3 -33.67 12.97 -56.29
CA PHE A 3 -34.13 11.73 -55.65
C PHE A 3 -33.13 11.21 -54.62
N LEU A 4 -31.84 11.30 -54.88
CA LEU A 4 -30.76 10.90 -53.96
C LEU A 4 -30.74 11.81 -52.73
N PHE A 5 -30.93 13.11 -52.93
CA PHE A 5 -30.98 14.12 -51.86
C PHE A 5 -32.17 13.91 -50.92
N LYS A 6 -33.36 13.58 -51.43
CA LYS A 6 -34.53 13.21 -50.61
C LYS A 6 -34.31 11.94 -49.80
N LYS A 7 -33.56 10.97 -50.31
CA LYS A 7 -33.26 9.72 -49.63
C LYS A 7 -32.26 9.95 -48.47
N ILE A 8 -31.25 10.81 -48.69
CA ILE A 8 -30.26 11.21 -47.66
C ILE A 8 -30.96 11.98 -46.54
N ILE A 9 -31.81 12.94 -46.84
CA ILE A 9 -32.57 13.70 -45.83
C ILE A 9 -33.46 12.77 -45.00
N ARG A 10 -34.07 11.77 -45.62
CA ARG A 10 -34.90 10.79 -44.91
C ARG A 10 -34.06 9.93 -43.96
N LEU A 11 -32.88 9.49 -44.38
CA LEU A 11 -31.94 8.75 -43.57
C LEU A 11 -31.45 9.57 -42.37
N ILE A 12 -31.09 10.83 -42.57
CA ILE A 12 -30.67 11.75 -41.52
C ILE A 12 -31.80 11.98 -40.48
N LYS A 13 -33.05 12.21 -40.97
CA LYS A 13 -34.19 12.33 -40.06
C LYS A 13 -34.46 11.07 -39.27
N THR A 14 -34.36 9.90 -39.89
CA THR A 14 -34.55 8.62 -39.19
C THR A 14 -33.43 8.40 -38.13
N TYR A 15 -32.20 8.75 -38.46
CA TYR A 15 -31.07 8.69 -37.52
C TYR A 15 -31.32 9.56 -36.30
N PHE A 16 -31.71 10.84 -36.46
CA PHE A 16 -32.01 11.73 -35.35
C PHE A 16 -33.22 11.29 -34.52
N ILE A 17 -34.23 10.67 -35.13
CA ILE A 17 -35.38 10.10 -34.41
C ILE A 17 -34.92 8.90 -33.55
N ILE A 18 -34.08 8.01 -34.10
CA ILE A 18 -33.57 6.85 -33.38
C ILE A 18 -32.64 7.29 -32.21
N VAL A 19 -31.73 8.21 -32.45
CA VAL A 19 -30.82 8.74 -31.41
C VAL A 19 -31.63 9.47 -30.34
N GLY A 20 -32.61 10.31 -30.72
CA GLY A 20 -33.47 10.98 -29.75
C GLY A 20 -34.32 10.00 -28.93
N PHE A 21 -34.82 8.94 -29.52
CA PHE A 21 -35.54 7.89 -28.80
C PHE A 21 -34.63 7.12 -27.83
N LEU A 22 -33.43 6.76 -28.26
CA LEU A 22 -32.46 6.07 -27.41
C LEU A 22 -32.00 6.95 -26.24
N THR A 23 -31.74 8.24 -26.45
CA THR A 23 -31.36 9.17 -25.39
C THR A 23 -32.48 9.38 -24.38
N THR A 24 -33.74 9.53 -24.82
CA THR A 24 -34.90 9.61 -23.93
C THR A 24 -35.16 8.30 -23.19
N LEU A 25 -34.94 7.15 -23.81
CA LEU A 25 -35.04 5.83 -23.17
C LEU A 25 -33.98 5.66 -22.09
N PHE A 26 -32.72 6.02 -22.37
CA PHE A 26 -31.63 5.97 -21.37
C PHE A 26 -31.85 6.96 -20.21
N LEU A 27 -32.32 8.16 -20.49
CA LEU A 27 -32.67 9.15 -19.45
C LEU A 27 -33.84 8.65 -18.60
N SER A 28 -34.90 8.12 -19.19
CA SER A 28 -36.04 7.58 -18.44
C SER A 28 -35.66 6.31 -17.64
N LEU A 29 -34.79 5.46 -18.16
CA LEU A 29 -34.24 4.31 -17.45
C LEU A 29 -33.34 4.76 -16.30
N GLY A 30 -32.50 5.77 -16.51
CA GLY A 30 -31.67 6.37 -15.46
C GLY A 30 -32.50 7.01 -14.33
N ILE A 31 -33.55 7.76 -14.67
CA ILE A 31 -34.49 8.32 -13.71
C ILE A 31 -35.28 7.21 -13.00
N PHE A 32 -35.71 6.17 -13.73
CA PHE A 32 -36.40 5.03 -13.12
C PHE A 32 -35.48 4.26 -12.16
N LEU A 33 -34.20 4.06 -12.52
CA LEU A 33 -33.21 3.46 -11.62
C LEU A 33 -32.90 4.33 -10.41
N LEU A 34 -32.84 5.65 -10.56
CA LEU A 34 -32.69 6.59 -9.44
C LEU A 34 -33.90 6.57 -8.51
N LEU A 35 -35.11 6.63 -9.07
CA LEU A 35 -36.36 6.58 -8.27
C LEU A 35 -36.60 5.19 -7.67
N SER A 36 -36.20 4.10 -8.36
CA SER A 36 -36.25 2.77 -7.78
C SER A 36 -35.16 2.54 -6.73
N SER A 37 -34.01 3.21 -6.81
CA SER A 37 -33.00 3.17 -5.75
C SER A 37 -33.50 3.87 -4.48
N GLU A 38 -34.23 4.99 -4.58
CA GLU A 38 -34.89 5.61 -3.41
C GLU A 38 -35.95 4.67 -2.81
N HIS A 39 -36.72 3.94 -3.62
CA HIS A 39 -37.67 2.94 -3.10
C HIS A 39 -37.02 1.66 -2.60
N TYR A 40 -35.82 1.28 -3.09
CA TYR A 40 -35.05 0.18 -2.57
C TYR A 40 -34.40 0.51 -1.22
N PHE A 41 -34.07 1.79 -0.99
CA PHE A 41 -33.55 2.28 0.30
C PHE A 41 -34.64 2.48 1.37
N ASP A 42 -35.91 2.62 0.99
CA ASP A 42 -37.01 2.75 1.95
C ASP A 42 -37.69 1.41 2.29
N SER A 43 -37.26 0.31 1.68
CA SER A 43 -37.49 -1.00 2.27
C SER A 43 -36.58 -1.09 3.50
N LYS A 44 -37.05 -0.55 4.62
CA LYS A 44 -36.66 -0.91 5.97
C LYS A 44 -36.88 -2.43 6.17
N SER A 45 -36.06 -3.24 5.52
CA SER A 45 -35.63 -4.47 6.13
C SER A 45 -34.87 -4.04 7.38
N PHE A 46 -35.58 -3.86 8.48
CA PHE A 46 -34.99 -3.83 9.79
C PHE A 46 -34.23 -5.13 9.91
N ILE A 47 -32.94 -5.13 9.51
CA ILE A 47 -32.00 -6.10 10.02
C ILE A 47 -32.05 -5.85 11.53
N THR A 48 -32.87 -6.61 12.20
CA THR A 48 -32.91 -6.64 13.65
C THR A 48 -31.59 -7.28 14.05
N VAL A 49 -30.52 -6.47 14.14
CA VAL A 49 -29.26 -6.93 14.73
C VAL A 49 -29.61 -7.29 16.17
N PRO A 50 -29.50 -8.56 16.55
CA PRO A 50 -29.80 -8.98 17.91
C PRO A 50 -28.87 -8.19 18.85
N HIS A 51 -29.42 -7.35 19.69
CA HIS A 51 -28.62 -6.67 20.71
C HIS A 51 -28.22 -7.74 21.74
N LEU A 52 -27.02 -8.28 21.56
CA LEU A 52 -26.41 -9.18 22.53
C LEU A 52 -26.08 -8.36 23.78
N LYS A 53 -26.84 -8.57 24.85
CA LYS A 53 -26.55 -8.04 26.19
C LYS A 53 -25.55 -8.95 26.87
N GLY A 54 -24.61 -8.36 27.59
CA GLY A 54 -23.61 -9.09 28.37
C GLY A 54 -22.27 -9.28 27.67
N ASP A 55 -21.48 -10.17 28.25
CA ASP A 55 -20.10 -10.42 27.81
C ASP A 55 -20.04 -10.98 26.39
N LYS A 56 -19.12 -10.47 25.59
CA LYS A 56 -18.96 -10.79 24.17
C LYS A 56 -17.51 -11.01 23.77
N LEU A 57 -17.30 -11.87 22.80
CA LEU A 57 -16.08 -11.95 22.01
C LEU A 57 -16.34 -11.23 20.68
N ILE A 58 -15.40 -10.47 20.20
CA ILE A 58 -15.55 -9.77 18.91
C ILE A 58 -14.91 -10.59 17.81
N HIS A 59 -15.70 -10.91 16.79
CA HIS A 59 -15.26 -11.57 15.57
C HIS A 59 -14.86 -10.50 14.55
N LEU A 60 -13.60 -10.53 14.16
CA LEU A 60 -13.01 -9.70 13.11
C LEU A 60 -12.64 -10.62 11.94
N ARG A 61 -12.96 -10.21 10.71
CA ARG A 61 -12.50 -10.88 9.48
C ARG A 61 -11.56 -9.93 8.75
N TRP A 62 -10.31 -10.36 8.59
CA TRP A 62 -9.27 -9.56 7.96
C TRP A 62 -8.77 -10.23 6.69
N SER A 63 -9.08 -9.64 5.54
CA SER A 63 -8.63 -10.07 4.22
C SER A 63 -8.59 -8.86 3.29
N GLY A 64 -7.48 -8.61 2.63
CA GLY A 64 -7.30 -7.49 1.70
C GLY A 64 -5.98 -6.75 1.89
N THR A 65 -5.93 -5.50 1.48
CA THR A 65 -4.70 -4.70 1.43
C THR A 65 -4.55 -3.83 2.68
N LEU A 66 -3.37 -3.91 3.30
CA LEU A 66 -2.97 -3.06 4.41
C LEU A 66 -2.33 -1.78 3.89
N HIS A 67 -2.88 -0.64 4.29
CA HIS A 67 -2.35 0.68 3.99
C HIS A 67 -1.90 1.38 5.26
N ASP A 68 -0.85 2.14 5.15
CA ASP A 68 -0.30 2.98 6.22
C ASP A 68 -0.86 4.41 6.20
N SER A 69 -1.65 4.75 5.18
CA SER A 69 -2.32 6.03 5.02
C SER A 69 -3.74 5.87 4.54
N GLN A 70 -4.54 6.90 4.71
CA GLN A 70 -5.89 6.97 4.20
C GLN A 70 -5.85 7.51 2.76
N THR A 71 -6.11 6.64 1.75
CA THR A 71 -6.54 7.14 0.44
C THR A 71 -7.89 7.84 0.62
N GLU A 72 -8.15 8.92 -0.16
CA GLU A 72 -9.43 9.63 -0.13
C GLU A 72 -10.60 8.68 -0.41
N SER A 73 -11.02 8.00 0.63
CA SER A 73 -12.24 7.19 0.59
C SER A 73 -13.42 8.15 0.61
N SER A 74 -14.38 7.96 -0.29
CA SER A 74 -15.60 8.74 -0.24
C SER A 74 -16.27 8.53 1.12
N PRO A 75 -17.04 9.53 1.65
CA PRO A 75 -17.82 9.33 2.88
C PRO A 75 -18.74 8.10 2.82
N PHE A 76 -19.10 7.66 1.62
CA PHE A 76 -19.89 6.47 1.36
C PHE A 76 -19.07 5.18 1.54
N ASP A 77 -17.81 5.17 1.14
CA ASP A 77 -16.91 4.02 1.34
C ASP A 77 -16.58 3.82 2.83
N ILE A 78 -16.44 4.92 3.58
CA ILE A 78 -16.25 4.87 5.03
C ILE A 78 -17.48 4.28 5.73
N VAL A 79 -18.69 4.62 5.30
CA VAL A 79 -19.94 4.08 5.85
C VAL A 79 -20.13 2.61 5.46
N LEU A 80 -19.76 2.22 4.24
CA LEU A 80 -19.81 0.84 3.77
C LEU A 80 -18.73 -0.03 4.43
N SER A 81 -17.51 0.45 4.58
CA SER A 81 -16.42 -0.27 5.25
C SER A 81 -16.64 -0.40 6.76
N ASN A 82 -17.28 0.56 7.39
CA ASN A 82 -17.65 0.52 8.82
C ASN A 82 -18.83 -0.42 9.14
N GLY A 83 -19.56 -0.91 8.15
CA GLY A 83 -20.76 -1.72 8.36
C GLY A 83 -20.69 -3.17 7.90
N LEU A 84 -19.69 -3.55 7.12
CA LEU A 84 -19.55 -4.89 6.55
C LEU A 84 -18.27 -5.55 7.08
N ASP A 85 -18.27 -6.87 7.18
CA ASP A 85 -17.08 -7.66 7.47
C ASP A 85 -15.90 -7.11 6.67
N LEU A 86 -14.75 -6.83 7.32
CA LEU A 86 -13.59 -6.14 6.76
C LEU A 86 -12.92 -7.00 5.66
N GLU A 87 -13.59 -7.11 4.52
CA GLU A 87 -12.99 -7.57 3.26
C GLU A 87 -12.68 -6.33 2.43
N GLY A 88 -11.39 -6.03 2.23
CA GLY A 88 -10.98 -4.86 1.47
C GLY A 88 -9.75 -4.15 2.03
N ASP A 89 -9.76 -2.83 1.96
CA ASP A 89 -8.64 -2.01 2.38
C ASP A 89 -8.67 -1.72 3.89
N PHE A 90 -7.51 -1.90 4.53
CA PHE A 90 -7.31 -1.66 5.96
C PHE A 90 -6.33 -0.52 6.17
N TYR A 91 -6.69 0.41 7.03
CA TYR A 91 -5.85 1.56 7.39
C TYR A 91 -5.37 1.42 8.83
N ILE A 92 -4.05 1.35 9.04
CA ILE A 92 -3.45 1.12 10.37
C ILE A 92 -3.96 2.11 11.42
N PRO A 93 -4.04 3.45 11.16
CA PRO A 93 -4.57 4.39 12.14
C PRO A 93 -6.01 4.09 12.58
N HIS A 94 -6.85 3.63 11.66
CA HIS A 94 -8.21 3.22 11.99
C HIS A 94 -8.23 1.96 12.83
N MET A 95 -7.37 0.98 12.52
CA MET A 95 -7.25 -0.27 13.30
C MET A 95 -6.85 0.01 14.74
N GLU A 96 -5.91 0.96 14.95
CA GLU A 96 -5.51 1.37 16.30
C GLU A 96 -6.69 1.97 17.08
N THR A 97 -7.46 2.86 16.44
CA THR A 97 -8.64 3.48 17.05
C THR A 97 -9.70 2.44 17.42
N TYR A 98 -10.04 1.53 16.51
CA TYR A 98 -11.03 0.47 16.76
C TYR A 98 -10.60 -0.49 17.87
N LEU A 99 -9.34 -0.92 17.85
CA LEU A 99 -8.79 -1.78 18.90
C LEU A 99 -8.73 -1.08 20.26
N LYS A 100 -8.51 0.24 20.27
CA LYS A 100 -8.59 1.03 21.50
C LYS A 100 -10.02 1.02 22.06
N GLU A 101 -11.03 1.30 21.24
CA GLU A 101 -12.45 1.27 21.63
C GLU A 101 -12.90 -0.11 22.14
N LEU A 102 -12.52 -1.18 21.43
CA LEU A 102 -12.78 -2.57 21.86
C LEU A 102 -12.07 -2.91 23.17
N GLY A 103 -10.88 -2.34 23.35
CA GLY A 103 -10.13 -2.52 24.59
C GLY A 103 -10.77 -1.87 25.80
N ASP A 104 -11.36 -0.69 25.62
CA ASP A 104 -11.98 0.09 26.69
C ASP A 104 -13.39 -0.42 27.06
N ASP A 105 -14.02 -1.23 26.19
CA ASP A 105 -15.31 -1.82 26.48
C ASP A 105 -15.17 -3.04 27.41
N HIS A 106 -15.67 -2.95 28.64
CA HIS A 106 -15.58 -3.99 29.64
C HIS A 106 -16.43 -5.25 29.33
N GLU A 107 -17.45 -5.14 28.46
CA GLU A 107 -18.23 -6.30 28.00
C GLU A 107 -17.46 -7.11 26.93
N VAL A 108 -16.43 -6.54 26.29
CA VAL A 108 -15.57 -7.25 25.34
C VAL A 108 -14.54 -8.09 26.13
N LYS A 109 -14.56 -9.41 25.97
CA LYS A 109 -13.71 -10.36 26.70
C LYS A 109 -12.51 -10.84 25.89
N GLY A 110 -12.46 -10.59 24.61
CA GLY A 110 -11.38 -10.98 23.71
C GLY A 110 -11.75 -10.81 22.25
N LEU A 111 -10.80 -11.11 21.39
CA LEU A 111 -10.94 -11.03 19.94
C LEU A 111 -10.78 -12.41 19.32
N VAL A 112 -11.59 -12.70 18.32
CA VAL A 112 -11.43 -13.85 17.43
C VAL A 112 -11.23 -13.30 16.03
N ILE A 113 -10.04 -13.44 15.50
CA ILE A 113 -9.65 -12.88 14.21
C ILE A 113 -9.56 -14.00 13.18
N GLU A 114 -10.46 -13.97 12.21
CA GLU A 114 -10.43 -14.81 11.03
C GLU A 114 -9.56 -14.13 9.96
N LEU A 115 -8.42 -14.76 9.63
CA LEU A 115 -7.49 -14.23 8.65
C LEU A 115 -7.71 -14.88 7.29
N GLY A 116 -7.90 -14.05 6.28
CA GLY A 116 -7.76 -14.37 4.87
C GLY A 116 -6.39 -14.00 4.33
N HIS A 117 -6.32 -13.75 3.02
CA HIS A 117 -5.10 -13.27 2.38
C HIS A 117 -4.88 -11.79 2.71
N LEU A 118 -3.65 -11.46 3.13
CA LEU A 118 -3.24 -10.09 3.45
C LEU A 118 -2.21 -9.59 2.44
N GLU A 119 -2.50 -8.48 1.80
CA GLU A 119 -1.56 -7.74 0.97
C GLU A 119 -0.96 -6.57 1.77
N GLY A 120 0.19 -6.04 1.31
CA GLY A 120 0.95 -5.00 1.98
C GLY A 120 2.39 -5.44 2.28
N GLY A 121 3.24 -4.52 2.68
CA GLY A 121 4.62 -4.82 3.01
C GLY A 121 4.80 -5.29 4.45
N LEU A 122 6.00 -5.78 4.74
CA LEU A 122 6.30 -6.32 6.07
C LEU A 122 6.43 -5.24 7.14
N ALA A 123 6.79 -4.01 6.78
CA ALA A 123 6.90 -2.93 7.76
C ALA A 123 5.52 -2.52 8.27
N VAL A 124 4.56 -2.28 7.39
CA VAL A 124 3.16 -1.98 7.75
C VAL A 124 2.52 -3.13 8.52
N LEU A 125 2.79 -4.37 8.11
CA LEU A 125 2.32 -5.56 8.85
C LEU A 125 2.93 -5.65 10.25
N SER A 126 4.21 -5.29 10.41
CA SER A 126 4.87 -5.22 11.72
C SER A 126 4.25 -4.15 12.63
N GLU A 127 3.84 -3.00 12.07
CA GLU A 127 3.09 -1.98 12.81
C GLU A 127 1.76 -2.52 13.32
N LEU A 128 0.99 -3.22 12.49
CA LEU A 128 -0.25 -3.87 12.93
C LEU A 128 0.00 -4.91 14.04
N ARG A 129 1.10 -5.67 13.95
CA ARG A 129 1.50 -6.57 15.05
C ARG A 129 1.74 -5.82 16.35
N ASP A 130 2.40 -4.67 16.29
CA ASP A 130 2.67 -3.86 17.49
C ASP A 130 1.39 -3.24 18.06
N VAL A 131 0.45 -2.83 17.23
CA VAL A 131 -0.90 -2.41 17.66
C VAL A 131 -1.60 -3.55 18.43
N LEU A 132 -1.55 -4.79 17.91
CA LEU A 132 -2.13 -5.96 18.58
C LEU A 132 -1.40 -6.32 19.88
N LYS A 133 -0.07 -6.28 19.92
CA LYS A 133 0.73 -6.47 21.15
C LYS A 133 0.37 -5.43 22.20
N ASN A 134 0.25 -4.16 21.80
CA ASN A 134 -0.15 -3.07 22.68
C ASN A 134 -1.58 -3.27 23.21
N PHE A 135 -2.51 -3.70 22.35
CA PHE A 135 -3.86 -4.08 22.78
C PHE A 135 -3.81 -5.16 23.89
N LYS A 136 -3.11 -6.28 23.66
CA LYS A 136 -2.95 -7.35 24.67
C LYS A 136 -2.34 -6.85 25.97
N LYS A 137 -1.24 -6.08 25.86
CA LYS A 137 -0.54 -5.55 27.02
C LYS A 137 -1.41 -4.62 27.87
N ARG A 138 -2.19 -3.75 27.20
CA ARG A 138 -3.04 -2.76 27.88
C ARG A 138 -4.30 -3.38 28.49
N THR A 139 -4.91 -4.32 27.78
CA THR A 139 -6.24 -4.83 28.15
C THR A 139 -6.23 -6.17 28.84
N GLN A 140 -5.17 -6.95 28.69
CA GLN A 140 -5.05 -8.35 29.09
C GLN A 140 -6.12 -9.25 28.48
N LYS A 141 -6.80 -8.80 27.40
CA LYS A 141 -7.80 -9.56 26.68
C LYS A 141 -7.12 -10.46 25.65
N PRO A 142 -7.52 -11.73 25.53
CA PRO A 142 -6.92 -12.69 24.62
C PRO A 142 -7.28 -12.36 23.16
N ILE A 143 -6.38 -12.75 22.26
CA ILE A 143 -6.56 -12.71 20.81
C ILE A 143 -6.38 -14.11 20.26
N TYR A 144 -7.39 -14.61 19.58
CA TYR A 144 -7.42 -15.91 18.93
C TYR A 144 -7.44 -15.73 17.42
N PHE A 145 -6.52 -16.40 16.73
CA PHE A 145 -6.48 -16.37 15.26
C PHE A 145 -6.99 -17.69 14.68
N TRP A 146 -7.75 -17.57 13.62
CA TRP A 146 -8.20 -18.71 12.85
C TRP A 146 -8.05 -18.40 11.35
N PHE A 147 -7.59 -19.37 10.56
CA PHE A 147 -7.54 -19.29 9.12
C PHE A 147 -7.74 -20.64 8.45
N THR A 148 -8.27 -20.61 7.23
CA THR A 148 -8.45 -21.82 6.43
C THR A 148 -7.07 -22.35 5.99
N HIS A 149 -6.27 -21.47 5.40
CA HIS A 149 -4.87 -21.70 5.04
C HIS A 149 -4.09 -20.41 5.37
N GLY A 150 -2.89 -20.58 5.87
CA GLY A 150 -2.03 -19.44 6.21
C GLY A 150 -0.87 -19.32 5.25
N ASP A 151 -0.49 -18.08 4.93
CA ASP A 151 0.76 -17.74 4.29
C ASP A 151 1.73 -17.10 5.31
N THR A 152 2.93 -16.75 4.86
CA THR A 152 3.95 -16.15 5.73
C THR A 152 3.44 -14.87 6.42
N LYS A 153 2.70 -14.01 5.73
CA LYS A 153 2.20 -12.75 6.28
C LYS A 153 1.10 -12.97 7.31
N SER A 154 0.10 -13.78 6.97
CA SER A 154 -0.98 -14.12 7.90
C SER A 154 -0.47 -14.87 9.13
N TYR A 155 0.51 -15.78 8.97
CA TYR A 155 1.13 -16.46 10.09
C TYR A 155 1.97 -15.50 10.96
N TYR A 156 2.73 -14.62 10.33
CA TYR A 156 3.51 -13.58 11.02
C TYR A 156 2.60 -12.69 11.87
N LEU A 157 1.45 -12.29 11.35
CA LEU A 157 0.45 -11.55 12.12
C LEU A 157 -0.15 -12.40 13.24
N ALA A 158 -0.57 -13.64 12.94
CA ALA A 158 -1.22 -14.54 13.89
C ALA A 158 -0.31 -14.90 15.06
N SER A 159 1.01 -14.86 14.89
CA SER A 159 1.96 -15.24 15.94
C SER A 159 1.89 -14.38 17.20
N VAL A 160 1.22 -13.21 17.19
CA VAL A 160 1.00 -12.39 18.40
C VAL A 160 -0.22 -12.87 19.22
N GLY A 161 -1.01 -13.78 18.66
CA GLY A 161 -2.20 -14.34 19.34
C GLY A 161 -1.87 -15.22 20.53
N ASP A 162 -2.88 -15.56 21.29
CA ASP A 162 -2.78 -16.53 22.39
C ASP A 162 -2.96 -17.95 21.86
N GLU A 163 -3.78 -18.12 20.83
CA GLU A 163 -3.90 -19.37 20.08
C GLU A 163 -3.96 -19.08 18.58
N ILE A 164 -3.38 -20.00 17.81
CA ILE A 164 -3.43 -20.00 16.35
C ILE A 164 -4.10 -21.30 15.92
N LEU A 165 -5.24 -21.19 15.23
CA LEU A 165 -6.02 -22.31 14.77
C LEU A 165 -6.08 -22.33 13.24
N MET A 166 -6.10 -23.53 12.68
CA MET A 166 -6.21 -23.72 11.23
C MET A 166 -7.24 -24.80 10.91
N ALA A 167 -7.92 -24.64 9.78
CA ALA A 167 -8.89 -25.63 9.32
C ALA A 167 -8.22 -26.99 8.99
N PRO A 168 -8.91 -28.12 9.22
CA PRO A 168 -8.39 -29.45 8.91
C PRO A 168 -8.15 -29.64 7.40
N GLY A 169 -7.10 -30.38 7.04
CA GLY A 169 -6.78 -30.76 5.66
C GLY A 169 -6.27 -29.59 4.80
N HIS A 170 -5.87 -28.49 5.40
CA HIS A 170 -5.28 -27.33 4.72
C HIS A 170 -3.78 -27.21 5.02
N LYS A 171 -3.11 -26.23 4.39
CA LYS A 171 -1.66 -26.08 4.44
C LYS A 171 -1.26 -24.72 4.97
N LEU A 172 -0.19 -24.71 5.75
CA LEU A 172 0.54 -23.51 6.14
C LEU A 172 1.70 -23.31 5.16
N LEU A 173 1.70 -22.17 4.46
CA LEU A 173 2.70 -21.82 3.46
C LEU A 173 3.70 -20.83 4.07
N LEU A 174 4.79 -21.32 4.64
CA LEU A 174 5.86 -20.48 5.19
C LEU A 174 6.98 -20.29 4.16
N LEU A 175 6.69 -19.47 3.14
CA LEU A 175 7.68 -19.09 2.15
C LEU A 175 8.64 -18.07 2.74
N GLY A 176 9.94 -18.32 2.61
CA GLY A 176 10.95 -17.31 2.95
C GLY A 176 10.88 -16.09 2.02
N PRO A 177 11.52 -14.98 2.39
CA PRO A 177 11.62 -13.84 1.50
C PRO A 177 12.31 -14.24 0.20
N MET A 178 11.79 -13.74 -0.93
CA MET A 178 12.33 -14.03 -2.25
C MET A 178 12.36 -12.77 -3.12
N VAL A 179 13.34 -12.69 -3.99
CA VAL A 179 13.39 -11.70 -5.07
C VAL A 179 13.20 -12.43 -6.39
N ASN A 180 12.23 -11.99 -7.17
CA ASN A 180 11.99 -12.50 -8.51
C ASN A 180 12.01 -11.32 -9.49
N SER A 181 12.95 -11.36 -10.45
CA SER A 181 13.13 -10.29 -11.43
C SER A 181 13.14 -10.85 -12.83
N ILE A 182 12.47 -10.16 -13.75
CA ILE A 182 12.43 -10.54 -15.17
C ILE A 182 13.39 -9.62 -15.93
N TYR A 183 14.26 -10.21 -16.77
CA TYR A 183 15.23 -9.50 -17.56
C TYR A 183 14.84 -9.48 -19.02
N PHE A 184 14.89 -8.31 -19.67
CA PHE A 184 14.42 -8.06 -21.03
C PHE A 184 15.54 -7.69 -22.01
N GLY A 185 16.81 -7.68 -21.60
CA GLY A 185 17.93 -7.17 -22.40
C GLY A 185 17.98 -7.76 -23.82
N ASP A 186 17.95 -9.08 -23.95
CA ASP A 186 17.96 -9.74 -25.27
C ASP A 186 16.64 -9.56 -26.04
N ALA A 187 15.50 -9.54 -25.37
CA ALA A 187 14.22 -9.32 -26.00
C ALA A 187 14.17 -7.93 -26.66
N LEU A 188 14.63 -6.90 -25.94
CA LEU A 188 14.70 -5.54 -26.46
C LEU A 188 15.69 -5.43 -27.63
N LYS A 189 16.88 -6.02 -27.50
CA LYS A 189 17.86 -6.08 -28.60
C LYS A 189 17.29 -6.76 -29.85
N ARG A 190 16.57 -7.88 -29.69
CA ARG A 190 15.91 -8.58 -30.81
C ARG A 190 14.82 -7.74 -31.45
N LEU A 191 14.11 -6.92 -30.70
CA LEU A 191 13.18 -5.94 -31.22
C LEU A 191 13.85 -4.77 -31.95
N GLY A 192 15.16 -4.58 -31.74
CA GLY A 192 15.91 -3.44 -32.28
C GLY A 192 15.86 -2.20 -31.38
N VAL A 193 15.48 -2.38 -30.12
CA VAL A 193 15.52 -1.34 -29.10
C VAL A 193 16.81 -1.48 -28.31
N ASN A 194 17.65 -0.45 -28.33
CA ASN A 194 18.86 -0.40 -27.52
C ASN A 194 18.59 0.56 -26.34
N ILE A 195 18.93 0.08 -25.15
CA ILE A 195 18.81 0.87 -23.92
C ILE A 195 20.21 1.06 -23.36
N GLU A 196 20.53 2.31 -23.01
CA GLU A 196 21.73 2.66 -22.30
C GLU A 196 21.36 3.21 -20.92
N VAL A 197 22.02 2.73 -19.89
CA VAL A 197 21.78 3.13 -18.50
C VAL A 197 22.97 3.94 -18.00
N LEU A 198 22.71 5.15 -17.57
CA LEU A 198 23.66 6.01 -16.88
C LEU A 198 23.31 5.98 -15.40
N LYS A 199 24.22 5.47 -14.56
CA LYS A 199 23.98 5.38 -13.12
C LYS A 199 25.14 5.92 -12.31
N THR A 200 24.84 6.54 -11.20
CA THR A 200 25.78 6.91 -10.14
C THR A 200 25.37 6.18 -8.85
N GLY A 201 26.28 5.36 -8.34
CA GLY A 201 26.05 4.42 -7.22
C GLY A 201 26.10 2.94 -7.66
N THR A 202 26.94 2.15 -7.00
CA THR A 202 27.21 0.75 -7.34
C THR A 202 25.93 -0.11 -7.30
N TYR A 203 25.10 0.12 -6.29
CA TYR A 203 23.88 -0.65 -6.03
C TYR A 203 22.61 -0.06 -6.67
N LYS A 204 22.75 0.97 -7.54
CA LYS A 204 21.61 1.55 -8.26
C LYS A 204 21.31 0.70 -9.50
N SER A 205 20.55 -0.38 -9.32
CA SER A 205 20.33 -1.44 -10.30
C SER A 205 18.94 -1.48 -10.93
N ALA A 206 18.07 -0.50 -10.65
CA ALA A 206 16.66 -0.52 -11.05
C ALA A 206 16.43 -0.74 -12.56
N PHE A 207 17.36 -0.31 -13.43
CA PHE A 207 17.25 -0.46 -14.88
C PHE A 207 18.10 -1.61 -15.46
N GLU A 208 18.80 -2.39 -14.64
CA GLU A 208 19.52 -3.58 -15.11
C GLU A 208 18.63 -4.55 -15.91
N PRO A 209 17.37 -4.80 -15.52
CA PRO A 209 16.49 -5.69 -16.27
C PRO A 209 16.26 -5.32 -17.74
N PHE A 210 16.47 -4.07 -18.11
CA PHE A 210 16.28 -3.60 -19.49
C PHE A 210 17.54 -3.72 -20.35
N VAL A 211 18.71 -3.91 -19.75
CA VAL A 211 19.99 -3.91 -20.48
C VAL A 211 20.75 -5.23 -20.39
N SER A 212 20.41 -6.09 -19.43
CA SER A 212 21.06 -7.38 -19.24
C SER A 212 20.05 -8.54 -19.22
N ASN A 213 20.54 -9.78 -19.17
CA ASN A 213 19.74 -11.00 -19.10
C ASN A 213 19.78 -11.64 -17.71
N GLU A 214 20.63 -11.11 -16.85
CA GLU A 214 20.86 -11.60 -15.49
C GLU A 214 21.31 -10.43 -14.60
N PRO A 215 21.16 -10.55 -13.26
CA PRO A 215 21.64 -9.54 -12.33
C PRO A 215 23.16 -9.46 -12.31
N SER A 216 23.68 -8.26 -12.06
CA SER A 216 25.11 -8.09 -11.78
C SER A 216 25.49 -8.70 -10.42
N GLU A 217 26.81 -8.94 -10.21
CA GLU A 217 27.33 -9.43 -8.92
C GLU A 217 26.92 -8.49 -7.76
N ALA A 218 26.93 -7.17 -7.99
CA ALA A 218 26.49 -6.20 -7.00
C ALA A 218 25.00 -6.34 -6.66
N SER A 219 24.16 -6.61 -7.66
CA SER A 219 22.73 -6.86 -7.45
C SER A 219 22.47 -8.17 -6.72
N ILE A 220 23.21 -9.24 -7.07
CA ILE A 220 23.13 -10.53 -6.37
C ILE A 220 23.49 -10.35 -4.89
N PHE A 221 24.62 -9.68 -4.60
CA PHE A 221 25.03 -9.39 -3.22
C PHE A 221 23.96 -8.60 -2.45
N MET A 222 23.40 -7.57 -3.08
CA MET A 222 22.33 -6.78 -2.48
C MET A 222 21.07 -7.63 -2.19
N TYR A 223 20.66 -8.50 -3.11
CA TYR A 223 19.51 -9.38 -2.93
C TYR A 223 19.75 -10.40 -1.82
N ASP A 224 20.94 -10.99 -1.75
CA ASP A 224 21.33 -11.96 -0.71
C ASP A 224 21.27 -11.31 0.68
N GLU A 225 21.86 -10.13 0.85
CA GLU A 225 21.83 -9.40 2.13
C GLU A 225 20.41 -8.95 2.49
N PHE A 226 19.59 -8.53 1.52
CA PHE A 226 18.20 -8.19 1.74
C PHE A 226 17.39 -9.40 2.22
N ILE A 227 17.47 -10.54 1.50
CA ILE A 227 16.77 -11.78 1.87
C ILE A 227 17.19 -12.24 3.26
N LYS A 228 18.49 -12.21 3.56
CA LYS A 228 19.04 -12.57 4.86
C LYS A 228 18.50 -11.66 5.96
N SER A 229 18.53 -10.36 5.77
CA SER A 229 18.03 -9.37 6.74
C SER A 229 16.55 -9.56 7.06
N VAL A 230 15.72 -9.67 6.02
CA VAL A 230 14.26 -9.89 6.19
C VAL A 230 13.98 -11.22 6.89
N LYS A 231 14.70 -12.30 6.51
CA LYS A 231 14.55 -13.60 7.16
C LYS A 231 14.93 -13.56 8.63
N GLU A 232 16.03 -12.88 8.99
CA GLU A 232 16.46 -12.70 10.37
C GLU A 232 15.40 -11.97 11.19
N ASN A 233 14.86 -10.87 10.67
CA ASN A 233 13.80 -10.11 11.33
C ASN A 233 12.56 -10.97 11.57
N LEU A 234 12.11 -11.72 10.56
CA LEU A 234 10.96 -12.63 10.69
C LEU A 234 11.21 -13.71 11.76
N ILE A 235 12.37 -14.36 11.76
CA ILE A 235 12.71 -15.38 12.74
C ILE A 235 12.80 -14.78 14.15
N GLN A 236 13.41 -13.62 14.29
CA GLN A 236 13.51 -12.92 15.57
C GLN A 236 12.13 -12.59 16.14
N ASP A 237 11.26 -12.00 15.35
CA ASP A 237 9.91 -11.60 15.76
C ASP A 237 9.02 -12.81 16.09
N LEU A 238 9.12 -13.87 15.28
CA LEU A 238 8.39 -15.12 15.52
C LEU A 238 8.90 -15.81 16.81
N SER A 239 10.21 -15.87 17.04
CA SER A 239 10.79 -16.45 18.26
C SER A 239 10.38 -15.70 19.53
N GLN A 240 10.26 -14.36 19.44
CA GLN A 240 9.79 -13.56 20.56
C GLN A 240 8.30 -13.78 20.85
N SER A 241 7.49 -13.96 19.81
CA SER A 241 6.04 -14.14 19.93
C SER A 241 5.63 -15.57 20.28
N LEU A 242 6.42 -16.54 19.86
CA LEU A 242 6.19 -17.98 20.02
C LEU A 242 7.37 -18.63 20.76
N PRO A 243 7.53 -18.37 22.07
CA PRO A 243 8.71 -18.80 22.83
C PRO A 243 8.88 -20.32 22.93
N GLN A 244 7.84 -21.09 22.59
CA GLN A 244 7.89 -22.55 22.48
C GLN A 244 8.65 -23.02 21.23
N LEU A 245 8.87 -22.15 20.23
CA LEU A 245 9.60 -22.46 19.01
C LEU A 245 11.06 -22.06 19.12
N THR A 246 11.94 -23.02 18.86
CA THR A 246 13.37 -22.71 18.70
C THR A 246 13.63 -22.06 17.35
N ARG A 247 14.74 -21.32 17.24
CA ARG A 247 15.22 -20.79 15.97
C ARG A 247 15.33 -21.88 14.91
N ASP A 248 15.92 -23.03 15.26
CA ASP A 248 16.11 -24.15 14.33
C ASP A 248 14.78 -24.72 13.83
N ALA A 249 13.75 -24.75 14.68
CA ALA A 249 12.40 -25.19 14.28
C ALA A 249 11.77 -24.22 13.27
N LEU A 250 11.94 -22.92 13.46
CA LEU A 250 11.48 -21.89 12.51
C LEU A 250 12.25 -21.95 11.19
N GLU A 251 13.58 -22.07 11.23
CA GLU A 251 14.40 -22.23 10.02
C GLU A 251 14.02 -23.48 9.22
N LYS A 252 13.77 -24.59 9.92
CA LYS A 252 13.26 -25.80 9.30
C LYS A 252 11.89 -25.61 8.68
N ALA A 253 10.98 -24.92 9.35
CA ALA A 253 9.64 -24.61 8.84
C ALA A 253 9.71 -23.78 7.56
N PHE A 254 10.50 -22.70 7.53
CA PHE A 254 10.75 -21.91 6.32
C PHE A 254 11.38 -22.71 5.19
N LYS A 255 12.28 -23.66 5.50
CA LYS A 255 12.91 -24.53 4.50
C LYS A 255 11.93 -25.57 3.96
N THR A 256 11.02 -26.09 4.79
CA THR A 256 9.98 -27.03 4.37
C THR A 256 8.93 -26.34 3.52
N SER A 257 8.65 -25.07 3.79
CA SER A 257 7.77 -24.15 3.07
C SER A 257 6.30 -24.51 3.06
N ILE A 258 5.93 -25.75 2.84
CA ILE A 258 4.53 -26.26 2.78
C ILE A 258 4.34 -27.29 3.88
N ILE A 259 3.50 -26.97 4.85
CA ILE A 259 3.32 -27.78 6.06
C ILE A 259 1.83 -28.09 6.20
N GLU A 260 1.49 -29.37 6.28
CA GLU A 260 0.10 -29.81 6.52
C GLU A 260 -0.36 -29.38 7.92
N SER A 261 -1.67 -29.12 8.08
CA SER A 261 -2.23 -28.60 9.33
C SER A 261 -1.88 -29.46 10.56
N GLU A 262 -1.96 -30.77 10.45
CA GLU A 262 -1.67 -31.70 11.53
C GLU A 262 -0.16 -31.74 11.87
N GLU A 263 0.69 -31.53 10.88
CA GLU A 263 2.13 -31.44 11.08
C GLU A 263 2.52 -30.08 11.71
N ALA A 264 1.81 -29.02 11.36
CA ALA A 264 2.00 -27.72 11.96
C ALA A 264 1.70 -27.72 13.48
N VAL A 265 0.69 -28.50 13.92
CA VAL A 265 0.43 -28.73 15.35
C VAL A 265 1.58 -29.50 16.01
N LYS A 266 2.04 -30.60 15.39
CA LYS A 266 3.16 -31.40 15.92
C LYS A 266 4.46 -30.59 16.03
N ALA A 267 4.64 -29.66 15.10
CA ALA A 267 5.78 -28.75 15.11
C ALA A 267 5.59 -27.51 16.02
N HIS A 268 4.47 -27.42 16.74
CA HIS A 268 4.10 -26.29 17.60
C HIS A 268 3.98 -24.94 16.87
N LEU A 269 3.85 -24.96 15.54
CA LEU A 269 3.64 -23.76 14.73
C LEU A 269 2.25 -23.18 14.92
N ILE A 270 1.24 -24.05 15.07
CA ILE A 270 -0.14 -23.70 15.41
C ILE A 270 -0.59 -24.45 16.66
N THR A 271 -1.59 -23.92 17.33
CA THR A 271 -2.10 -24.49 18.59
C THR A 271 -2.98 -25.70 18.35
N GLN A 272 -3.87 -25.62 17.36
CA GLN A 272 -4.88 -26.66 17.13
C GLN A 272 -5.39 -26.61 15.68
N VAL A 273 -5.74 -27.80 15.16
CA VAL A 273 -6.58 -27.95 13.97
C VAL A 273 -8.04 -27.97 14.38
N SER A 274 -8.86 -27.10 13.81
CA SER A 274 -10.29 -27.00 14.16
C SER A 274 -11.07 -26.25 13.08
N TYR A 275 -12.31 -26.67 12.82
CA TYR A 275 -13.22 -25.84 12.05
C TYR A 275 -13.65 -24.59 12.84
N PHE A 276 -14.00 -23.52 12.14
CA PHE A 276 -14.37 -22.26 12.78
C PHE A 276 -15.52 -22.37 13.78
N HIS A 277 -16.55 -23.17 13.45
CA HIS A 277 -17.70 -23.37 14.35
C HIS A 277 -17.34 -24.09 15.66
N GLU A 278 -16.33 -24.97 15.63
CA GLU A 278 -15.81 -25.66 16.83
C GLU A 278 -15.00 -24.68 17.68
N ALA A 279 -14.11 -23.90 17.03
CA ALA A 279 -13.34 -22.85 17.68
C ALA A 279 -14.28 -21.81 18.34
N LYS A 280 -15.32 -21.38 17.62
CA LYS A 280 -16.38 -20.52 18.17
C LYS A 280 -17.00 -21.11 19.44
N SER A 281 -17.45 -22.34 19.36
CA SER A 281 -18.12 -23.02 20.50
C SER A 281 -17.19 -23.18 21.71
N LYS A 282 -15.89 -23.48 21.45
CA LYS A 282 -14.83 -23.54 22.47
C LYS A 282 -14.69 -22.21 23.20
N TYR A 283 -14.54 -21.12 22.47
CA TYR A 283 -14.28 -19.81 23.07
C TYR A 283 -15.52 -19.21 23.72
N GLU A 284 -16.71 -19.38 23.12
CA GLU A 284 -17.98 -18.97 23.75
C GLU A 284 -18.19 -19.66 25.12
N THR A 285 -17.87 -20.95 25.20
CA THR A 285 -18.00 -21.73 26.44
C THR A 285 -16.96 -21.31 27.47
N PHE A 286 -15.68 -21.16 27.04
CA PHE A 286 -14.57 -20.82 27.93
C PHE A 286 -14.76 -19.42 28.57
N HIS A 287 -15.15 -18.43 27.77
CA HIS A 287 -15.32 -17.05 28.24
C HIS A 287 -16.74 -16.78 28.78
N LYS A 288 -17.68 -17.74 28.68
CA LYS A 288 -19.11 -17.51 28.96
C LYS A 288 -19.67 -16.29 28.22
N ALA A 289 -19.18 -16.05 27.01
CA ALA A 289 -19.46 -14.88 26.19
C ALA A 289 -19.95 -15.33 24.81
N LYS A 290 -20.71 -14.48 24.12
CA LYS A 290 -21.19 -14.77 22.76
C LYS A 290 -20.26 -14.14 21.74
N LEU A 291 -20.00 -14.85 20.64
CA LEU A 291 -19.25 -14.31 19.50
C LEU A 291 -20.14 -13.35 18.70
N GLN A 292 -19.77 -12.09 18.63
CA GLN A 292 -20.46 -11.03 17.90
C GLN A 292 -19.55 -10.50 16.77
N ARG A 293 -20.10 -10.37 15.55
CA ARG A 293 -19.36 -9.72 14.47
C ARG A 293 -19.09 -8.26 14.80
N TYR A 294 -17.94 -7.75 14.37
CA TYR A 294 -17.57 -6.35 14.60
C TYR A 294 -18.58 -5.38 13.99
N SER A 295 -19.06 -5.66 12.77
CA SER A 295 -20.11 -4.88 12.11
C SER A 295 -21.37 -4.73 12.97
N ASP A 296 -21.84 -5.84 13.55
CA ASP A 296 -23.02 -5.85 14.44
C ASP A 296 -22.76 -5.07 15.75
N TYR A 297 -21.53 -5.14 16.26
CA TYR A 297 -21.10 -4.39 17.44
C TYR A 297 -21.13 -2.88 17.20
N VAL A 298 -20.55 -2.40 16.09
CA VAL A 298 -20.56 -0.98 15.72
C VAL A 298 -21.96 -0.45 15.50
N LEU A 299 -22.82 -1.18 14.76
CA LEU A 299 -24.22 -0.81 14.54
C LEU A 299 -25.01 -0.70 15.85
N THR A 300 -24.67 -1.52 16.82
CA THR A 300 -25.32 -1.48 18.14
C THR A 300 -24.87 -0.28 18.97
N LYS A 301 -23.58 0.12 18.85
CA LYS A 301 -23.04 1.31 19.56
C LYS A 301 -23.46 2.61 18.94
N SER A 302 -23.41 2.76 17.62
CA SER A 302 -23.80 3.99 16.91
C SER A 302 -25.28 4.37 17.13
N ARG A 303 -26.14 3.39 17.43
CA ARG A 303 -27.53 3.67 17.85
C ARG A 303 -27.63 4.30 19.25
N LYS A 304 -26.60 4.11 20.10
CA LYS A 304 -26.57 4.69 21.47
C LYS A 304 -25.91 6.07 21.49
N GLN A 305 -25.01 6.35 20.56
CA GLN A 305 -24.30 7.62 20.43
C GLN A 305 -24.92 8.43 19.30
N LYS A 306 -25.88 9.31 19.61
CA LYS A 306 -26.39 10.36 18.72
C LYS A 306 -25.49 11.61 18.71
N GLU A 307 -24.22 11.49 19.00
CA GLU A 307 -23.30 12.61 18.99
C GLU A 307 -22.39 12.53 17.76
N SER A 308 -22.46 13.58 16.96
CA SER A 308 -21.57 13.85 15.83
C SER A 308 -20.11 13.77 16.27
N PRO A 309 -19.17 13.35 15.42
CA PRO A 309 -17.75 13.52 15.70
C PRO A 309 -17.52 15.01 16.02
N SER A 310 -16.98 15.29 17.19
CA SER A 310 -16.52 16.64 17.50
C SER A 310 -15.36 16.94 16.55
N TYR A 311 -15.60 17.85 15.61
CA TYR A 311 -14.48 18.56 14.99
C TYR A 311 -13.68 19.20 16.12
N LEU A 312 -12.34 19.13 16.02
CA LEU A 312 -11.45 19.81 16.97
C LEU A 312 -11.95 21.24 17.17
N GLU A 313 -12.06 21.68 18.41
CA GLU A 313 -12.35 23.08 18.70
C GLU A 313 -11.24 23.94 18.05
N GLU A 314 -11.59 25.07 17.46
CA GLU A 314 -10.70 25.93 16.66
C GLU A 314 -9.39 26.36 17.36
N ASP A 315 -9.26 26.13 18.67
CA ASP A 315 -8.11 26.52 19.50
C ASP A 315 -7.24 25.35 20.03
N GLU A 316 -7.50 24.09 19.63
CA GLU A 316 -6.68 22.97 20.11
C GLU A 316 -5.33 22.88 19.40
N LYS A 317 -4.25 22.85 20.22
CA LYS A 317 -2.89 22.64 19.73
C LYS A 317 -2.70 21.18 19.33
N GLY A 318 -2.22 20.95 18.11
CA GLY A 318 -2.06 19.62 17.54
C GLY A 318 -0.70 19.35 16.93
N ILE A 319 -0.54 18.11 16.50
CA ILE A 319 0.56 17.64 15.64
C ILE A 319 -0.04 17.37 14.27
N ALA A 320 0.51 17.98 13.22
CA ALA A 320 0.08 17.68 11.86
C ALA A 320 0.69 16.35 11.38
N LEU A 321 -0.12 15.53 10.74
CA LEU A 321 0.34 14.37 9.98
C LEU A 321 0.29 14.74 8.49
N ILE A 322 1.43 14.65 7.80
CA ILE A 322 1.56 14.82 6.37
C ILE A 322 1.93 13.46 5.77
N GLU A 323 1.20 13.02 4.76
CA GLU A 323 1.38 11.71 4.14
C GLU A 323 2.04 11.86 2.76
N ALA A 324 3.26 11.33 2.62
CA ALA A 324 4.04 11.32 1.38
C ALA A 324 4.07 9.90 0.81
N ILE A 325 3.01 9.54 0.09
CA ILE A 325 2.76 8.19 -0.40
C ILE A 325 2.84 8.14 -1.93
N GLY A 326 3.49 7.10 -2.45
CA GLY A 326 3.55 6.83 -3.89
C GLY A 326 4.80 7.37 -4.59
N THR A 327 4.81 7.26 -5.92
CA THR A 327 5.95 7.68 -6.74
C THR A 327 6.00 9.21 -6.89
N ILE A 328 7.14 9.82 -6.62
CA ILE A 328 7.34 11.26 -6.76
C ILE A 328 7.42 11.62 -8.25
N THR A 329 6.51 12.45 -8.73
CA THR A 329 6.40 12.83 -10.14
C THR A 329 6.57 14.32 -10.35
N ASP A 330 6.96 14.72 -11.57
CA ASP A 330 6.96 16.14 -11.98
C ASP A 330 5.58 16.61 -12.49
N SER A 331 4.60 15.70 -12.55
CA SER A 331 3.27 16.01 -13.04
C SER A 331 2.52 16.93 -12.07
N PHE A 332 1.80 17.89 -12.61
CA PHE A 332 0.83 18.71 -11.86
C PHE A 332 -0.59 18.12 -11.91
N ASP A 333 -0.75 16.93 -12.48
CA ASP A 333 -2.03 16.25 -12.63
C ASP A 333 -2.25 15.30 -11.46
N ASP A 334 -3.18 15.65 -10.58
CA ASP A 334 -3.59 14.86 -9.41
C ASP A 334 -4.43 13.61 -9.80
N SER A 335 -4.72 13.42 -11.09
CA SER A 335 -5.53 12.29 -11.58
C SER A 335 -4.77 10.97 -11.70
N MET A 336 -3.45 10.96 -11.54
CA MET A 336 -2.65 9.74 -11.51
C MET A 336 -2.72 9.12 -10.11
N ASP A 337 -3.51 8.07 -10.00
CA ASP A 337 -3.62 7.24 -8.79
C ASP A 337 -2.22 6.83 -8.27
N GLN A 338 -1.98 7.02 -6.97
CA GLN A 338 -0.73 6.69 -6.27
C GLN A 338 0.52 7.50 -6.70
N SER A 339 0.38 8.72 -7.18
CA SER A 339 1.51 9.62 -7.42
C SER A 339 1.62 10.70 -6.35
N LEU A 340 2.84 10.92 -5.85
CA LEU A 340 3.16 12.04 -4.96
C LEU A 340 3.48 13.27 -5.81
N ASN A 341 2.53 14.19 -5.88
CA ASN A 341 2.66 15.45 -6.58
C ASN A 341 3.31 16.50 -5.67
N PRO A 342 4.41 17.18 -6.09
CA PRO A 342 5.06 18.19 -5.28
C PRO A 342 4.14 19.37 -4.93
N HIS A 343 3.21 19.74 -5.81
CA HIS A 343 2.33 20.88 -5.56
C HIS A 343 1.34 20.61 -4.42
N SER A 344 0.78 19.40 -4.35
CA SER A 344 -0.16 19.03 -3.29
C SER A 344 0.56 18.93 -1.95
N ILE A 345 1.68 18.21 -1.88
CA ILE A 345 2.42 18.03 -0.63
C ILE A 345 3.00 19.37 -0.11
N ILE A 346 3.46 20.25 -0.99
CA ILE A 346 3.98 21.58 -0.61
C ILE A 346 2.88 22.45 0.00
N LYS A 347 1.64 22.36 -0.48
CA LYS A 347 0.50 23.06 0.15
C LYS A 347 0.28 22.60 1.58
N GLU A 348 0.34 21.29 1.83
CA GLU A 348 0.21 20.73 3.18
C GLU A 348 1.37 21.17 4.10
N ILE A 349 2.59 21.18 3.57
CA ILE A 349 3.77 21.68 4.28
C ILE A 349 3.60 23.16 4.66
N HIS A 350 3.15 24.00 3.73
CA HIS A 350 2.90 25.42 3.99
C HIS A 350 1.79 25.61 5.03
N TRP A 351 0.65 24.90 4.88
CA TRP A 351 -0.41 24.94 5.88
C TRP A 351 0.14 24.54 7.26
N ALA A 352 0.85 23.42 7.37
CA ALA A 352 1.39 22.96 8.64
C ALA A 352 2.42 23.94 9.23
N LYS A 353 3.16 24.68 8.39
CA LYS A 353 4.11 25.71 8.82
C LYS A 353 3.41 26.97 9.35
N GLU A 354 2.37 27.44 8.65
CA GLU A 354 1.71 28.72 8.95
C GLU A 354 0.69 28.61 10.09
N ASP A 355 0.03 27.46 10.26
CA ASP A 355 -0.97 27.28 11.32
C ASP A 355 -0.33 27.31 12.71
N LYS A 356 -0.70 28.29 13.53
CA LYS A 356 -0.19 28.49 14.89
C LYS A 356 -0.58 27.37 15.85
N ASN A 357 -1.62 26.62 15.55
CA ASN A 357 -2.09 25.49 16.35
C ASN A 357 -1.25 24.23 16.11
N VAL A 358 -0.65 24.09 14.95
CA VAL A 358 0.31 23.02 14.65
C VAL A 358 1.63 23.27 15.38
N LYS A 359 1.97 22.40 16.33
CA LYS A 359 3.19 22.51 17.17
C LYS A 359 4.35 21.66 16.71
N ALA A 360 4.08 20.60 15.96
CA ALA A 360 5.08 19.71 15.36
C ALA A 360 4.44 19.02 14.13
N VAL A 361 5.30 18.45 13.30
CA VAL A 361 4.87 17.73 12.11
C VAL A 361 5.45 16.32 12.14
N VAL A 362 4.61 15.33 11.90
CA VAL A 362 5.01 13.97 11.55
C VAL A 362 4.76 13.79 10.06
N MET A 363 5.79 13.41 9.33
CA MET A 363 5.67 13.07 7.92
C MET A 363 5.77 11.56 7.76
N ARG A 364 4.69 10.94 7.29
CA ARG A 364 4.68 9.53 6.90
C ARG A 364 5.17 9.41 5.47
N VAL A 365 6.24 8.64 5.26
CA VAL A 365 6.84 8.44 3.93
C VAL A 365 6.71 6.98 3.54
N ASN A 366 5.96 6.71 2.46
CA ASN A 366 5.89 5.40 1.80
C ASN A 366 6.05 5.58 0.29
N SER A 367 7.30 5.81 -0.14
CA SER A 367 7.63 6.23 -1.50
C SER A 367 8.90 5.54 -2.01
N PRO A 368 8.89 4.93 -3.21
CA PRO A 368 10.09 4.41 -3.86
C PRO A 368 11.01 5.53 -4.39
N GLY A 369 10.58 6.79 -4.27
CA GLY A 369 11.20 7.94 -4.89
C GLY A 369 10.60 8.26 -6.25
N GLY A 370 11.40 8.86 -7.13
CA GLY A 370 10.95 9.28 -8.46
C GLY A 370 11.78 10.45 -8.98
N SER A 371 11.12 11.53 -9.40
CA SER A 371 11.77 12.73 -9.91
C SER A 371 12.70 13.37 -8.87
N ALA A 372 13.96 13.56 -9.26
CA ALA A 372 14.95 14.27 -8.44
C ALA A 372 14.57 15.74 -8.24
N THR A 373 14.05 16.39 -9.28
CA THR A 373 13.63 17.80 -9.24
C THR A 373 12.46 17.99 -8.27
N ALA A 374 11.44 17.17 -8.38
CA ALA A 374 10.29 17.22 -7.48
C ALA A 374 10.71 16.92 -6.03
N SER A 375 11.60 15.95 -5.83
CA SER A 375 12.14 15.62 -4.50
C SER A 375 12.91 16.78 -3.87
N ASP A 376 13.69 17.51 -4.66
CA ASP A 376 14.45 18.67 -4.17
C ASP A 376 13.52 19.83 -3.78
N LEU A 377 12.47 20.08 -4.56
CA LEU A 377 11.46 21.10 -4.21
C LEU A 377 10.76 20.76 -2.88
N ILE A 378 10.34 19.52 -2.70
CA ILE A 378 9.71 19.06 -1.46
C ILE A 378 10.70 19.15 -0.29
N TRP A 379 11.94 18.71 -0.51
CA TRP A 379 13.00 18.76 0.49
C TRP A 379 13.23 20.16 1.02
N GLU A 380 13.31 21.17 0.14
CA GLU A 380 13.56 22.57 0.54
C GLU A 380 12.44 23.11 1.41
N GLU A 381 11.17 22.82 1.06
CA GLU A 381 10.04 23.28 1.87
C GLU A 381 9.98 22.58 3.25
N LEU A 382 10.34 21.29 3.30
CA LEU A 382 10.46 20.56 4.56
C LEU A 382 11.63 21.08 5.41
N ARG A 383 12.75 21.46 4.78
CA ARG A 383 13.88 22.08 5.46
C ARG A 383 13.48 23.42 6.08
N LEU A 384 12.73 24.25 5.34
CA LEU A 384 12.21 25.51 5.85
C LEU A 384 11.22 25.30 6.99
N LEU A 385 10.34 24.32 6.89
CA LEU A 385 9.42 23.93 7.98
C LEU A 385 10.21 23.47 9.21
N ALA A 386 11.26 22.65 9.02
CA ALA A 386 12.08 22.13 10.12
C ALA A 386 12.83 23.22 10.89
N LEU A 387 13.11 24.38 10.28
CA LEU A 387 13.69 25.53 11.01
C LEU A 387 12.69 26.18 12.00
N GLU A 388 11.39 26.01 11.79
CA GLU A 388 10.34 26.67 12.58
C GLU A 388 9.64 25.72 13.51
N LYS A 389 9.47 24.44 13.11
CA LYS A 389 8.71 23.44 13.88
C LYS A 389 9.45 22.10 13.91
N PRO A 390 9.32 21.33 15.01
CA PRO A 390 9.85 19.97 15.04
C PRO A 390 9.24 19.12 13.92
N LEU A 391 10.10 18.54 13.08
CA LEU A 391 9.75 17.62 12.01
C LEU A 391 10.30 16.24 12.31
N VAL A 392 9.43 15.25 12.29
CA VAL A 392 9.78 13.83 12.45
C VAL A 392 9.29 13.06 11.23
N VAL A 393 10.12 12.17 10.71
CA VAL A 393 9.74 11.27 9.62
C VAL A 393 9.48 9.87 10.19
N SER A 394 8.39 9.25 9.76
CA SER A 394 8.05 7.84 9.96
C SER A 394 8.01 7.16 8.59
N MET A 395 8.94 6.21 8.37
CA MET A 395 9.02 5.47 7.12
C MET A 395 8.10 4.25 7.15
N GLY A 396 7.33 4.05 6.08
CA GLY A 396 6.47 2.88 5.84
C GLY A 396 7.24 1.68 5.27
N ASP A 397 6.62 0.99 4.33
CA ASP A 397 7.25 -0.16 3.66
C ASP A 397 8.45 0.25 2.82
N VAL A 398 8.38 1.40 2.14
CA VAL A 398 9.44 1.90 1.27
C VAL A 398 9.66 3.39 1.54
N ALA A 399 10.90 3.79 1.75
CA ALA A 399 11.32 5.19 1.77
C ALA A 399 12.69 5.30 1.10
N ALA A 400 12.71 5.17 -0.21
CA ALA A 400 13.93 4.98 -0.98
C ALA A 400 14.13 6.07 -2.04
N SER A 401 15.38 6.33 -2.42
CA SER A 401 15.74 7.33 -3.44
C SER A 401 15.13 8.70 -3.11
N GLY A 402 14.24 9.26 -3.94
CA GLY A 402 13.51 10.49 -3.64
C GLY A 402 12.75 10.47 -2.32
N GLY A 403 12.20 9.30 -1.90
CA GLY A 403 11.55 9.13 -0.60
C GLY A 403 12.53 9.28 0.57
N TYR A 404 13.77 8.81 0.42
CA TYR A 404 14.83 9.08 1.39
C TYR A 404 15.28 10.55 1.35
N TYR A 405 15.39 11.13 0.16
CA TYR A 405 15.76 12.52 -0.06
C TYR A 405 14.86 13.50 0.69
N ILE A 406 13.53 13.36 0.54
CA ILE A 406 12.56 14.21 1.25
C ILE A 406 12.53 13.96 2.77
N SER A 407 13.05 12.82 3.22
CA SER A 407 13.16 12.51 4.65
C SER A 407 14.37 13.16 5.33
N ALA A 408 15.40 13.54 4.57
CA ALA A 408 16.68 14.03 5.09
C ALA A 408 16.60 15.27 5.99
N PRO A 409 15.69 16.26 5.78
CA PRO A 409 15.65 17.46 6.62
C PRO A 409 15.00 17.25 8.00
N ALA A 410 14.51 16.04 8.30
CA ALA A 410 13.84 15.76 9.55
C ALA A 410 14.80 15.77 10.75
N HIS A 411 14.33 16.24 11.91
CA HIS A 411 15.09 16.18 13.16
C HIS A 411 15.32 14.74 13.64
N LYS A 412 14.36 13.85 13.33
CA LYS A 412 14.48 12.41 13.59
C LYS A 412 13.76 11.62 12.49
N ILE A 413 14.35 10.50 12.15
CA ILE A 413 13.79 9.54 11.18
C ILE A 413 13.61 8.21 11.92
N PHE A 414 12.41 7.66 11.82
CA PHE A 414 12.08 6.33 12.31
C PHE A 414 11.78 5.42 11.13
N ALA A 415 12.37 4.24 11.13
CA ALA A 415 12.12 3.19 10.15
C ALA A 415 11.87 1.88 10.89
N ASN A 416 10.96 1.05 10.34
CA ASN A 416 10.80 -0.32 10.80
C ASN A 416 11.99 -1.17 10.35
N ALA A 417 12.29 -2.25 11.06
CA ALA A 417 13.35 -3.19 10.67
C ALA A 417 13.14 -3.80 9.27
N ASN A 418 11.90 -3.82 8.80
CA ASN A 418 11.51 -4.34 7.48
C ASN A 418 11.30 -3.22 6.43
N THR A 419 11.56 -1.96 6.76
CA THR A 419 11.48 -0.85 5.79
C THR A 419 12.58 -0.97 4.74
N ILE A 420 12.21 -0.87 3.47
CA ILE A 420 13.17 -0.75 2.37
C ILE A 420 13.51 0.73 2.20
N THR A 421 14.78 1.09 2.49
CA THR A 421 15.20 2.49 2.48
C THR A 421 16.57 2.68 1.83
N GLY A 422 17.07 3.91 1.81
CA GLY A 422 18.35 4.25 1.17
C GLY A 422 18.19 4.44 -0.34
N SER A 423 18.75 3.55 -1.15
CA SER A 423 18.80 3.69 -2.62
C SER A 423 19.34 5.07 -3.04
N ILE A 424 20.35 5.57 -2.30
CA ILE A 424 20.98 6.88 -2.54
C ILE A 424 21.78 6.79 -3.82
N GLY A 425 21.33 7.49 -4.85
CA GLY A 425 21.94 7.45 -6.17
C GLY A 425 21.01 7.98 -7.25
N VAL A 426 21.59 8.22 -8.41
CA VAL A 426 20.87 8.72 -9.60
C VAL A 426 20.97 7.68 -10.70
N ILE A 427 19.89 7.48 -11.41
CA ILE A 427 19.84 6.58 -12.55
C ILE A 427 19.01 7.21 -13.65
N SER A 428 19.51 7.15 -14.88
CA SER A 428 18.85 7.62 -16.09
C SER A 428 18.89 6.54 -17.16
N MET A 429 17.90 6.52 -18.01
CA MET A 429 17.79 5.57 -19.11
C MET A 429 17.59 6.32 -20.43
N ILE A 430 18.38 5.95 -21.43
CA ILE A 430 18.26 6.43 -22.79
C ILE A 430 17.81 5.27 -23.67
N ALA A 431 16.65 5.38 -24.28
CA ALA A 431 16.17 4.40 -25.24
C ALA A 431 16.48 4.86 -26.67
N ASN A 432 16.97 3.96 -27.50
CA ASN A 432 17.34 4.22 -28.88
C ASN A 432 16.67 3.18 -29.78
N PHE A 433 15.95 3.66 -30.77
CA PHE A 433 15.13 2.88 -31.70
C PHE A 433 15.73 2.82 -33.11
N LYS A 434 17.02 3.09 -33.31
CA LYS A 434 17.67 3.10 -34.61
C LYS A 434 17.49 1.76 -35.34
N ASN A 435 17.82 0.65 -34.70
CA ASN A 435 17.72 -0.68 -35.32
C ASN A 435 16.25 -1.10 -35.47
N PHE A 436 15.38 -0.68 -34.55
CA PHE A 436 13.93 -0.92 -34.64
C PHE A 436 13.34 -0.25 -35.89
N LYS A 437 13.61 1.04 -36.12
CA LYS A 437 13.12 1.76 -37.28
C LYS A 437 13.60 1.15 -38.60
N GLU A 438 14.89 0.77 -38.67
CA GLU A 438 15.47 0.12 -39.86
C GLU A 438 14.79 -1.23 -40.12
N LYS A 439 14.59 -2.03 -39.11
CA LYS A 439 13.97 -3.35 -39.20
C LYS A 439 12.50 -3.31 -39.65
N TYR A 440 11.74 -2.30 -39.21
CA TYR A 440 10.29 -2.21 -39.46
C TYR A 440 9.90 -1.14 -40.48
N GLY A 441 10.88 -0.47 -41.13
CA GLY A 441 10.63 0.55 -42.13
C GLY A 441 9.99 1.82 -41.59
N ILE A 442 10.25 2.15 -40.31
CA ILE A 442 9.75 3.36 -39.66
C ILE A 442 10.78 4.48 -39.83
N SER A 443 10.34 5.70 -40.07
CA SER A 443 11.22 6.87 -40.16
C SER A 443 10.92 7.86 -39.04
N PHE A 444 11.97 8.29 -38.34
CA PHE A 444 11.91 9.42 -37.41
C PHE A 444 12.45 10.65 -38.12
N PHE A 445 11.75 11.76 -38.02
CA PHE A 445 12.19 13.04 -38.54
C PHE A 445 12.22 14.05 -37.41
N LEU A 446 13.44 14.49 -37.08
CA LEU A 446 13.67 15.56 -36.11
C LEU A 446 14.28 16.76 -36.84
N HIS A 447 13.66 17.93 -36.74
CA HIS A 447 14.15 19.19 -37.19
C HIS A 447 14.31 20.16 -36.02
N SER A 448 15.51 20.62 -35.79
CA SER A 448 15.85 21.54 -34.69
C SER A 448 17.14 22.33 -35.03
N ASP A 449 17.22 23.51 -34.52
CA ASP A 449 18.42 24.37 -34.55
C ASP A 449 19.34 24.19 -33.32
N SER A 450 18.94 23.30 -32.39
CA SER A 450 19.73 23.02 -31.20
C SER A 450 20.99 22.21 -31.51
N ASP A 451 22.12 22.59 -30.91
CA ASP A 451 23.39 21.86 -30.99
C ASP A 451 23.28 20.44 -30.37
N ARG A 452 22.32 20.22 -29.46
CA ARG A 452 22.05 18.94 -28.77
C ARG A 452 20.79 18.22 -29.24
N LYS A 453 20.35 18.50 -30.47
CA LYS A 453 19.14 17.89 -31.05
C LYS A 453 19.17 16.36 -31.04
N ASP A 454 20.37 15.78 -31.23
CA ASP A 454 20.52 14.31 -31.31
C ASP A 454 20.27 13.63 -29.95
N LEU A 455 20.36 14.35 -28.83
CA LEU A 455 20.01 13.84 -27.50
C LEU A 455 18.52 13.45 -27.38
N PHE A 456 17.66 14.12 -28.14
CA PHE A 456 16.21 13.88 -28.17
C PHE A 456 15.76 13.10 -29.40
N ASP A 457 16.68 12.69 -30.29
CA ASP A 457 16.38 11.87 -31.45
C ASP A 457 16.44 10.38 -31.10
N MET A 458 15.29 9.83 -30.68
CA MET A 458 15.17 8.41 -30.37
C MET A 458 15.53 7.49 -31.56
N GLY A 459 15.61 8.02 -32.78
CA GLY A 459 16.00 7.28 -33.99
C GLY A 459 17.51 7.21 -34.23
N LYS A 460 18.32 7.77 -33.35
CA LYS A 460 19.78 7.76 -33.42
C LYS A 460 20.41 7.31 -32.09
N GLU A 461 21.65 6.88 -32.14
CA GLU A 461 22.44 6.65 -30.95
C GLU A 461 22.87 8.00 -30.37
N ALA A 462 22.80 8.13 -29.05
CA ALA A 462 23.34 9.31 -28.36
C ALA A 462 24.86 9.40 -28.63
N SER A 463 25.32 10.59 -28.93
CA SER A 463 26.76 10.84 -29.12
C SER A 463 27.52 10.68 -27.79
N GLU A 464 28.81 10.40 -27.84
CA GLU A 464 29.66 10.37 -26.64
C GLU A 464 29.62 11.67 -25.85
N ALA A 465 29.56 12.82 -26.56
CA ALA A 465 29.42 14.13 -25.93
C ALA A 465 28.05 14.31 -25.20
N ASP A 466 26.98 13.70 -25.73
CA ASP A 466 25.66 13.72 -25.06
C ASP A 466 25.63 12.79 -23.85
N LYS A 467 26.26 11.64 -23.94
CA LYS A 467 26.41 10.72 -22.82
C LYS A 467 27.22 11.32 -21.69
N GLU A 468 28.34 11.97 -22.03
CA GLU A 468 29.18 12.67 -21.06
C GLU A 468 28.43 13.83 -20.39
N PHE A 469 27.63 14.58 -21.14
CA PHE A 469 26.78 15.64 -20.61
C PHE A 469 25.74 15.08 -19.63
N LEU A 470 25.03 14.01 -19.99
CA LEU A 470 24.02 13.38 -19.12
C LEU A 470 24.67 12.78 -17.87
N LYS A 471 25.84 12.18 -18.00
CA LYS A 471 26.60 11.67 -16.86
C LYS A 471 26.98 12.81 -15.92
N MET A 472 27.49 13.93 -16.44
CA MET A 472 27.80 15.11 -15.63
C MET A 472 26.57 15.63 -14.89
N GLN A 473 25.38 15.66 -15.52
CA GLN A 473 24.13 16.05 -14.86
C GLN A 473 23.74 15.04 -13.75
N SER A 474 23.87 13.74 -14.02
CA SER A 474 23.60 12.70 -13.03
C SER A 474 24.54 12.78 -11.83
N ASP A 475 25.83 13.02 -12.07
CA ASP A 475 26.83 13.18 -11.02
C ASP A 475 26.56 14.45 -10.18
N LYS A 476 26.16 15.55 -10.81
CA LYS A 476 25.74 16.77 -10.10
C LYS A 476 24.54 16.48 -9.19
N THR A 477 23.49 15.89 -9.73
CA THR A 477 22.28 15.53 -8.96
C THR A 477 22.62 14.57 -7.80
N TYR A 478 23.56 13.64 -8.01
CA TYR A 478 24.04 12.76 -6.93
C TYR A 478 24.78 13.53 -5.84
N HIS A 479 25.67 14.45 -6.22
CA HIS A 479 26.37 15.31 -5.25
C HIS A 479 25.38 16.19 -4.48
N ASP A 480 24.37 16.74 -5.14
CA ASP A 480 23.30 17.47 -4.47
C ASP A 480 22.60 16.56 -3.46
N PHE A 481 22.28 15.31 -3.82
CA PHE A 481 21.64 14.35 -2.92
C PHE A 481 22.49 14.04 -1.68
N ILE A 482 23.77 13.73 -1.83
CA ILE A 482 24.61 13.36 -0.69
C ILE A 482 25.01 14.55 0.19
N SER A 483 24.77 15.79 -0.27
CA SER A 483 25.01 17.01 0.50
C SER A 483 23.85 17.39 1.43
N LYS A 484 22.69 16.76 1.27
CA LYS A 484 21.49 16.98 2.09
C LYS A 484 21.58 16.23 3.41
#